data_bb4b97b72fdfee619368eb266da63b6b
#
_entry.id   bb4b97b72fdfee619368eb266da63b6b
#
_cell.length_a   1.000
_cell.length_b   1.000
_cell.length_c   1.000
_cell.angle_alpha   90.00
_cell.angle_beta   90.00
_cell.angle_gamma   90.00
#
_symmetry.space_group_name_H-M   'P 1'
#
loop_
_entity.id
_entity.type
_entity.pdbx_description
1 polymer ?
#
loop_
_entity_poly.entity_id
_entity_poly.type
_entity_poly.pdbx_seq_one_letter_code
_entity_poly.pdbx_strand_id
1 'polypeptide(L)'
;MWDMQCDLIEEEAAEFLEAADECFADPENIDRRTDLIKELSDLVFVCYQFAAAFNLDLDKAMSLVFESNMSKLDEQGKPIFRPDGKVLKGPNYQPPDLMSCVPAVHLNHYDTNGK
;
A
#
# COMPACT_ATOMS: atom_id res chain seq x y z
N MET A 1 -18.09 -2.04 11.03
CA MET A 1 -16.69 -2.46 11.06
C MET A 1 -15.94 -2.08 9.80
N TRP A 2 -16.45 -2.44 8.64
CA TRP A 2 -15.84 -2.07 7.36
C TRP A 2 -15.71 -0.55 7.20
N ASP A 3 -16.81 0.17 7.39
CA ASP A 3 -16.80 1.62 7.22
C ASP A 3 -15.83 2.30 8.18
N MET A 4 -15.78 1.83 9.42
CA MET A 4 -14.87 2.39 10.42
C MET A 4 -13.41 2.20 10.01
N GLN A 5 -13.05 1.02 9.48
CA GLN A 5 -11.69 0.75 9.04
C GLN A 5 -11.33 1.61 7.82
N CYS A 6 -12.27 1.80 6.90
CA CYS A 6 -12.04 2.66 5.74
C CYS A 6 -11.90 4.13 6.17
N ASP A 7 -12.71 4.58 7.13
CA ASP A 7 -12.64 5.94 7.64
C ASP A 7 -11.29 6.23 8.30
N LEU A 8 -10.74 5.24 9.02
CA LEU A 8 -9.42 5.40 9.63
C LEU A 8 -8.33 5.59 8.57
N ILE A 9 -8.38 4.81 7.48
CA ILE A 9 -7.41 4.94 6.40
C ILE A 9 -7.54 6.32 5.74
N GLU A 10 -8.77 6.75 5.47
CA GLU A 10 -9.01 8.05 4.85
C GLU A 10 -8.47 9.18 5.73
N GLU A 11 -8.72 9.11 7.03
CA GLU A 11 -8.25 10.11 7.98
C GLU A 11 -6.72 10.17 8.02
N GLU A 12 -6.06 9.01 8.14
CA GLU A 12 -4.60 8.98 8.22
C GLU A 12 -3.96 9.36 6.88
N ALA A 13 -4.59 9.03 5.76
CA ALA A 13 -4.10 9.44 4.46
C ALA A 13 -4.15 10.97 4.32
N ALA A 14 -5.22 11.60 4.78
CA ALA A 14 -5.36 13.06 4.75
C ALA A 14 -4.30 13.73 5.62
N GLU A 15 -4.04 13.19 6.81
CA GLU A 15 -3.02 13.72 7.72
C GLU A 15 -1.62 13.57 7.14
N PHE A 16 -1.34 12.46 6.47
CA PHE A 16 -0.06 12.27 5.80
C PHE A 16 0.12 13.29 4.68
N LEU A 17 -0.90 13.50 3.85
CA LEU A 17 -0.80 14.42 2.73
C LEU A 17 -0.60 15.86 3.21
N GLU A 18 -1.24 16.24 4.32
CA GLU A 18 -1.04 17.55 4.93
C GLU A 18 0.40 17.71 5.43
N ALA A 19 0.92 16.68 6.12
CA ALA A 19 2.30 16.71 6.59
C ALA A 19 3.29 16.77 5.43
N ALA A 20 2.98 16.10 4.32
CA ALA A 20 3.81 16.12 3.13
C ALA A 20 3.87 17.53 2.52
N ASP A 21 2.72 18.21 2.44
CA ASP A 21 2.67 19.58 1.93
C ASP A 21 3.47 20.52 2.81
N GLU A 22 3.35 20.39 4.12
CA GLU A 22 4.08 21.22 5.06
C GLU A 22 5.58 20.96 4.99
N CYS A 23 5.98 19.72 4.83
CA CYS A 23 7.38 19.35 4.67
C CYS A 23 7.95 19.89 3.36
N PHE A 24 7.17 19.82 2.29
CA PHE A 24 7.59 20.33 0.98
C PHE A 24 7.83 21.85 1.04
N ALA A 25 7.02 22.57 1.84
CA ALA A 25 7.16 24.02 1.97
C ALA A 25 8.43 24.42 2.75
N ASP A 26 8.99 23.51 3.56
CA ASP A 26 10.15 23.78 4.40
C ASP A 26 10.98 22.50 4.58
N PRO A 27 11.61 21.99 3.49
CA PRO A 27 12.17 20.63 3.48
C PRO A 27 13.39 20.41 4.38
N GLU A 28 14.02 21.47 4.84
CA GLU A 28 15.18 21.35 5.76
C GLU A 28 14.77 21.37 7.23
N ASN A 29 13.48 21.60 7.51
CA ASN A 29 12.99 21.67 8.89
C ASN A 29 12.84 20.24 9.43
N ILE A 30 13.66 19.93 10.47
CA ILE A 30 13.68 18.58 11.03
C ILE A 30 12.35 18.19 11.68
N ASP A 31 11.64 19.15 12.26
CA ASP A 31 10.35 18.87 12.89
C ASP A 31 9.30 18.48 11.84
N ARG A 32 9.31 19.15 10.68
CA ARG A 32 8.39 18.79 9.58
C ARG A 32 8.71 17.42 9.02
N ARG A 33 9.99 17.09 8.91
CA ARG A 33 10.40 15.76 8.44
C ARG A 33 10.03 14.67 9.42
N THR A 34 10.15 14.96 10.72
CA THR A 34 9.75 14.03 11.78
C THR A 34 8.24 13.81 11.77
N ASP A 35 7.46 14.89 11.58
CA ASP A 35 6.01 14.77 11.45
C ASP A 35 5.63 13.94 10.21
N LEU A 36 6.34 14.14 9.11
CA LEU A 36 6.09 13.41 7.88
C LEU A 36 6.23 11.90 8.08
N ILE A 37 7.34 11.45 8.68
CA ILE A 37 7.54 10.02 8.90
C ILE A 37 6.54 9.47 9.93
N LYS A 38 6.16 10.29 10.91
CA LYS A 38 5.17 9.88 11.89
C LYS A 38 3.81 9.64 11.21
N GLU A 39 3.36 10.57 10.37
CA GLU A 39 2.08 10.43 9.70
C GLU A 39 2.10 9.31 8.66
N LEU A 40 3.23 9.10 7.99
CA LEU A 40 3.36 7.96 7.09
C LEU A 40 3.26 6.64 7.86
N SER A 41 3.89 6.58 9.02
CA SER A 41 3.85 5.37 9.86
C SER A 41 2.43 5.09 10.37
N ASP A 42 1.70 6.13 10.76
CA ASP A 42 0.31 5.97 11.18
C ASP A 42 -0.56 5.44 10.04
N LEU A 43 -0.35 5.94 8.82
CA LEU A 43 -1.09 5.47 7.66
C LEU A 43 -0.81 3.99 7.39
N VAL A 44 0.45 3.58 7.44
CA VAL A 44 0.82 2.18 7.25
C VAL A 44 0.20 1.31 8.36
N PHE A 45 0.21 1.82 9.59
CA PHE A 45 -0.37 1.10 10.72
C PHE A 45 -1.86 0.80 10.52
N VAL A 46 -2.65 1.80 10.10
CA VAL A 46 -4.08 1.54 9.88
C VAL A 46 -4.33 0.67 8.66
N CYS A 47 -3.41 0.66 7.67
CA CYS A 47 -3.49 -0.30 6.58
C CYS A 47 -3.31 -1.73 7.07
N TYR A 48 -2.34 -1.98 7.94
CA TYR A 48 -2.16 -3.29 8.55
C TYR A 48 -3.33 -3.65 9.45
N GLN A 49 -3.89 -2.68 10.15
CA GLN A 49 -5.06 -2.89 10.99
C GLN A 49 -6.28 -3.33 10.16
N PHE A 50 -6.47 -2.70 8.99
CA PHE A 50 -7.50 -3.10 8.04
C PHE A 50 -7.29 -4.57 7.61
N ALA A 51 -6.07 -4.89 7.23
CA ALA A 51 -5.75 -6.25 6.80
C ALA A 51 -6.03 -7.28 7.90
N ALA A 52 -5.66 -6.96 9.15
CA ALA A 52 -5.92 -7.86 10.28
C ALA A 52 -7.42 -8.03 10.51
N ALA A 53 -8.20 -6.95 10.38
CA ALA A 53 -9.64 -7.00 10.60
C ALA A 53 -10.36 -7.90 9.59
N PHE A 54 -9.82 -8.00 8.37
CA PHE A 54 -10.46 -8.75 7.29
C PHE A 54 -9.65 -9.99 6.87
N ASN A 55 -8.70 -10.37 7.70
CA ASN A 55 -7.92 -11.61 7.52
C ASN A 55 -7.18 -11.64 6.18
N LEU A 56 -6.61 -10.51 5.79
CA LEU A 56 -5.78 -10.40 4.60
C LEU A 56 -4.30 -10.54 5.00
N ASP A 57 -3.55 -11.35 4.26
CA ASP A 57 -2.11 -11.54 4.55
C ASP A 57 -1.31 -10.44 3.85
N LEU A 58 -1.29 -9.26 4.47
CA LEU A 58 -0.66 -8.09 3.88
C LEU A 58 0.87 -8.25 3.81
N ASP A 59 1.49 -8.87 4.80
CA ASP A 59 2.94 -9.10 4.76
C ASP A 59 3.34 -9.90 3.54
N LYS A 60 2.64 -11.00 3.28
CA LYS A 60 2.90 -11.82 2.10
C LYS A 60 2.63 -11.05 0.82
N ALA A 61 1.50 -10.34 0.80
CA ALA A 61 1.13 -9.53 -0.37
C ALA A 61 2.20 -8.47 -0.66
N MET A 62 2.72 -7.80 0.37
CA MET A 62 3.76 -6.79 0.20
C MET A 62 5.02 -7.39 -0.40
N SER A 63 5.42 -8.59 0.04
CA SER A 63 6.58 -9.28 -0.54
C SER A 63 6.38 -9.60 -2.01
N LEU A 64 5.18 -10.11 -2.36
CA LEU A 64 4.88 -10.47 -3.75
C LEU A 64 4.78 -9.22 -4.65
N VAL A 65 4.19 -8.15 -4.13
CA VAL A 65 4.12 -6.87 -4.86
C VAL A 65 5.52 -6.31 -5.06
N PHE A 66 6.39 -6.41 -4.05
CA PHE A 66 7.76 -5.97 -4.18
C PHE A 66 8.48 -6.74 -5.30
N GLU A 67 8.35 -8.08 -5.32
CA GLU A 67 8.96 -8.88 -6.38
C GLU A 67 8.42 -8.49 -7.75
N SER A 68 7.11 -8.28 -7.85
CA SER A 68 6.50 -7.85 -9.09
C SER A 68 7.05 -6.50 -9.56
N ASN A 69 7.20 -5.55 -8.63
CA ASN A 69 7.74 -4.24 -8.97
C ASN A 69 9.21 -4.34 -9.41
N MET A 70 9.99 -5.21 -8.77
CA MET A 70 11.37 -5.43 -9.19
C MET A 70 11.45 -6.08 -10.58
N SER A 71 10.44 -6.84 -10.98
CA SER A 71 10.40 -7.44 -12.32
C SER A 71 10.11 -6.43 -13.43
N LYS A 72 9.77 -5.18 -13.09
CA LYS A 72 9.59 -4.11 -14.08
C LYS A 72 10.93 -3.60 -14.64
N LEU A 73 12.02 -3.90 -13.97
CA LEU A 73 13.33 -3.39 -14.36
C LEU A 73 13.78 -3.96 -15.72
N ASP A 74 14.68 -3.26 -16.38
CA ASP A 74 15.22 -3.72 -17.65
C ASP A 74 16.25 -4.85 -17.41
N GLU A 75 16.85 -5.35 -18.49
CA GLU A 75 17.77 -6.49 -18.41
C GLU A 75 19.03 -6.17 -17.63
N GLN A 76 19.36 -4.90 -17.45
CA GLN A 76 20.49 -4.45 -16.64
C GLN A 76 20.09 -4.14 -15.21
N GLY A 77 18.84 -4.42 -14.83
CA GLY A 77 18.36 -4.17 -13.47
C GLY A 77 18.04 -2.71 -13.20
N LYS A 78 17.79 -1.92 -14.23
CA LYS A 78 17.47 -0.49 -14.08
C LYS A 78 16.02 -0.19 -14.41
N PRO A 79 15.42 0.79 -13.74
CA PRO A 79 14.04 1.16 -14.06
C PRO A 79 13.94 1.89 -15.40
N ILE A 80 12.83 1.66 -16.09
CA ILE A 80 12.50 2.34 -17.32
C ILE A 80 11.44 3.38 -16.95
N PHE A 81 11.73 4.67 -17.18
CA PHE A 81 10.84 5.74 -16.75
C PHE A 81 10.02 6.31 -17.89
N ARG A 82 8.77 6.64 -17.59
CA ARG A 82 7.93 7.47 -18.44
C ARG A 82 8.38 8.94 -18.25
N PRO A 83 8.08 9.84 -19.22
CA PRO A 83 8.49 11.25 -19.06
C PRO A 83 8.05 11.93 -17.76
N ASP A 84 6.93 11.49 -17.18
CA ASP A 84 6.44 12.04 -15.90
C ASP A 84 7.11 11.40 -14.67
N GLY A 85 8.10 10.51 -14.88
CA GLY A 85 8.81 9.86 -13.79
C GLY A 85 8.25 8.53 -13.34
N LYS A 86 7.13 8.09 -13.91
CA LYS A 86 6.54 6.80 -13.54
C LYS A 86 7.35 5.65 -14.13
N VAL A 87 7.60 4.61 -13.32
CA VAL A 87 8.31 3.41 -13.76
C VAL A 87 7.40 2.59 -14.68
N LEU A 88 7.90 2.26 -15.86
CA LEU A 88 7.20 1.42 -16.82
C LEU A 88 7.54 -0.05 -16.62
N LYS A 89 6.70 -0.91 -17.20
CA LYS A 89 6.93 -2.35 -17.16
C LYS A 89 8.01 -2.72 -18.17
N GLY A 90 9.08 -3.37 -17.69
CA GLY A 90 10.14 -3.85 -18.55
C GLY A 90 9.78 -5.19 -19.20
N PRO A 91 10.74 -5.76 -19.98
CA PRO A 91 10.46 -6.96 -20.77
C PRO A 91 10.16 -8.21 -19.95
N ASN A 92 10.61 -8.27 -18.71
CA ASN A 92 10.43 -9.44 -17.85
C ASN A 92 9.38 -9.23 -16.76
N TYR A 93 8.51 -8.24 -16.94
CA TYR A 93 7.49 -7.93 -15.93
C TYR A 93 6.56 -9.12 -15.66
N GLN A 94 6.36 -9.40 -14.37
CA GLN A 94 5.42 -10.41 -13.90
C GLN A 94 4.45 -9.74 -12.92
N PRO A 95 3.14 -9.76 -13.21
CA PRO A 95 2.16 -9.24 -12.25
C PRO A 95 2.14 -10.11 -11.00
N PRO A 96 1.79 -9.55 -9.83
CA PRO A 96 1.75 -10.34 -8.61
C PRO A 96 0.53 -11.26 -8.60
N ASP A 97 0.74 -12.50 -8.14
CA ASP A 97 -0.37 -13.42 -7.89
C ASP A 97 -0.68 -13.36 -6.39
N LEU A 98 -1.78 -12.70 -6.05
CA LEU A 98 -2.13 -12.41 -4.66
C LEU A 98 -3.28 -13.27 -4.13
N MET A 99 -3.72 -14.26 -4.89
CA MET A 99 -4.86 -15.09 -4.49
C MET A 99 -4.63 -15.78 -3.15
N SER A 100 -3.41 -16.21 -2.86
CA SER A 100 -3.09 -16.87 -1.59
C SER A 100 -3.04 -15.91 -0.41
N CYS A 101 -3.14 -14.60 -0.64
CA CYS A 101 -3.10 -13.60 0.42
C CYS A 101 -4.48 -13.22 0.94
N VAL A 102 -5.54 -13.73 0.32
CA VAL A 102 -6.92 -13.45 0.75
C VAL A 102 -7.51 -14.71 1.36
N PRO A 103 -8.48 -14.56 2.29
CA PRO A 103 -9.09 -15.72 2.92
C PRO A 103 -9.87 -16.54 1.91
N ALA A 104 -9.95 -17.86 2.16
CA ALA A 104 -10.74 -18.74 1.32
C ALA A 104 -12.20 -18.31 1.36
N VAL A 105 -12.83 -18.31 0.19
CA VAL A 105 -14.24 -17.97 0.07
C VAL A 105 -15.06 -19.26 0.07
N HIS A 106 -16.00 -19.34 1.02
CA HIS A 106 -16.90 -20.47 1.11
C HIS A 106 -18.27 -20.01 0.62
N LEU A 107 -18.59 -20.36 -0.60
CA LEU A 107 -19.79 -19.85 -1.27
C LEU A 107 -21.08 -20.16 -0.52
N ASN A 108 -21.09 -21.23 0.25
CA ASN A 108 -22.26 -21.63 1.03
C ASN A 108 -22.35 -20.93 2.38
N HIS A 109 -21.50 -20.00 2.69
CA HIS A 109 -21.51 -19.25 3.93
C HIS A 109 -22.17 -17.92 3.79
N TYR A 110 -22.22 -17.48 2.65
CA TYR A 110 -22.68 -16.13 2.46
C TYR A 110 -24.16 -16.13 2.14
N ASP A 111 -23.72 -16.41 2.47
CA ASP A 111 -24.43 -16.33 2.39
C ASP A 111 -25.18 -16.41 2.93
N THR A 112 -25.30 -16.91 2.94
CA THR A 112 -25.79 -16.94 3.57
C THR A 112 -26.02 -16.52 4.43
N ASN A 113 -26.09 -16.94 4.42
CA ASN A 113 -26.28 -16.60 5.22
C ASN A 113 -26.20 -15.86 5.52
N GLY A 114 -25.83 -15.93 5.01
CA GLY A 114 -25.65 -15.35 5.22
C GLY A 114 -25.29 -15.02 5.51
N LYS A 115 -25.31 -15.29 5.46
CA LYS A 115 -24.98 -15.24 5.58
C LYS A 115 -25.00 -15.01 5.40
#